data_db3236b4faabd174f1b9a4bfd563b37c
#
_entry.id   db3236b4faabd174f1b9a4bfd563b37c
#
_cell.length_a   1.000
_cell.length_b   1.000
_cell.length_c   1.000
_cell.angle_alpha   90.00
_cell.angle_beta   90.00
_cell.angle_gamma   90.00
#
_symmetry.space_group_name_H-M   'P 1'
#
loop_
_entity.id
_entity.type
_entity.pdbx_description
1 polymer ?
#
loop_
_entity_poly.entity_id
_entity_poly.type
_entity_poly.pdbx_seq_one_letter_code
_entity_poly.pdbx_strand_id
1 'polypeptide(L)'
;MPSLKGTKTHQNLKDAFAGESQANRRYLYFANKADVEGHPEVAALFRSTAEGETGHAHGHLDYLAEVGDPATDLPIGPSESNLKAAVAGETHEYTDMYPGMAKTARD
;
A
#
# COMPACT_ATOMS: atom_id res chain seq x y z
N MET A 1 23.70 -15.15 5.98
CA MET A 1 23.11 -13.80 6.14
C MET A 1 21.95 -13.86 7.11
N PRO A 2 21.92 -12.95 8.08
CA PRO A 2 20.78 -12.88 8.97
C PRO A 2 19.50 -12.60 8.19
N SER A 3 18.39 -13.17 8.63
CA SER A 3 17.10 -12.91 8.01
C SER A 3 16.67 -11.46 8.30
N LEU A 4 16.01 -10.85 7.33
CA LEU A 4 15.38 -9.54 7.50
C LEU A 4 14.23 -9.60 8.50
N LYS A 5 13.58 -10.77 8.61
CA LYS A 5 12.35 -10.94 9.40
C LYS A 5 12.51 -10.52 10.85
N GLY A 6 11.59 -9.68 11.31
CA GLY A 6 11.54 -9.23 12.70
C GLY A 6 12.53 -8.14 13.05
N THR A 7 13.36 -7.70 12.11
CA THR A 7 14.33 -6.64 12.35
C THR A 7 13.66 -5.27 12.27
N LYS A 8 14.36 -4.25 12.76
CA LYS A 8 13.91 -2.87 12.63
C LYS A 8 13.80 -2.47 11.14
N THR A 9 14.71 -2.95 10.30
CA THR A 9 14.65 -2.70 8.86
C THR A 9 13.40 -3.30 8.23
N HIS A 10 12.99 -4.51 8.66
CA HIS A 10 11.73 -5.10 8.24
C HIS A 10 10.55 -4.16 8.53
N GLN A 11 10.45 -3.68 9.75
CA GLN A 11 9.39 -2.75 10.13
C GLN A 11 9.47 -1.44 9.36
N ASN A 12 10.69 -0.90 9.16
CA ASN A 12 10.87 0.32 8.39
C ASN A 12 10.40 0.16 6.94
N LEU A 13 10.67 -0.99 6.31
CA LEU A 13 10.20 -1.26 4.95
C LEU A 13 8.68 -1.34 4.88
N LYS A 14 8.04 -1.95 5.87
CA LYS A 14 6.57 -1.98 5.96
C LYS A 14 6.00 -0.57 6.09
N ASP A 15 6.57 0.24 6.96
CA ASP A 15 6.12 1.62 7.16
C ASP A 15 6.34 2.47 5.92
N ALA A 16 7.50 2.32 5.26
CA ALA A 16 7.81 3.04 4.04
C ALA A 16 6.86 2.66 2.90
N PHE A 17 6.60 1.36 2.74
CA PHE A 17 5.63 0.90 1.74
C PHE A 17 4.25 1.49 2.00
N ALA A 18 3.79 1.47 3.24
CA ALA A 18 2.49 2.03 3.61
C ALA A 18 2.42 3.52 3.32
N GLY A 19 3.48 4.27 3.68
CA GLY A 19 3.53 5.71 3.45
C GLY A 19 3.53 6.08 1.98
N GLU A 20 4.31 5.39 1.17
CA GLU A 20 4.39 5.66 -0.27
C GLU A 20 3.13 5.25 -1.00
N SER A 21 2.50 4.15 -0.58
CA SER A 21 1.21 3.72 -1.14
C SER A 21 0.11 4.74 -0.82
N GLN A 22 0.09 5.27 0.40
CA GLN A 22 -0.84 6.33 0.78
C GLN A 22 -0.59 7.59 -0.03
N ALA A 23 0.67 8.01 -0.19
CA ALA A 23 1.03 9.18 -0.97
C ALA A 23 0.56 9.05 -2.43
N ASN A 24 0.75 7.87 -3.03
CA ASN A 24 0.28 7.60 -4.39
C ASN A 24 -1.22 7.91 -4.53
N ARG A 25 -2.05 7.35 -3.65
CA ARG A 25 -3.49 7.55 -3.72
C ARG A 25 -3.90 8.98 -3.39
N ARG A 26 -3.25 9.63 -2.45
CA ARG A 26 -3.50 11.03 -2.13
C ARG A 26 -3.23 11.93 -3.34
N TYR A 27 -2.12 11.72 -4.02
CA TYR A 27 -1.75 12.54 -5.18
C TYR A 27 -2.68 12.33 -6.36
N LEU A 28 -3.14 11.09 -6.59
CA LEU A 28 -4.15 10.84 -7.63
C LEU A 28 -5.47 11.53 -7.31
N TYR A 29 -5.87 11.54 -6.07
CA TYR A 29 -7.06 12.26 -5.63
C TYR A 29 -6.88 13.78 -5.83
N PHE A 30 -5.71 14.31 -5.45
CA PHE A 30 -5.41 15.73 -5.64
C PHE A 30 -5.39 16.11 -7.12
N ALA A 31 -4.89 15.23 -7.97
CA ALA A 31 -4.91 15.45 -9.42
C ALA A 31 -6.34 15.59 -9.94
N ASN A 32 -7.23 14.72 -9.51
CA ASN A 32 -8.63 14.79 -9.91
C ASN A 32 -9.28 16.11 -9.47
N LYS A 33 -8.97 16.56 -8.27
CA LYS A 33 -9.47 17.84 -7.76
C LYS A 33 -8.92 19.02 -8.57
N ALA A 34 -7.64 18.97 -8.90
CA ALA A 34 -7.02 20.02 -9.73
C ALA A 34 -7.69 20.10 -11.11
N ASP A 35 -8.03 18.96 -11.70
CA ASP A 35 -8.77 18.95 -12.98
C ASP A 35 -10.13 19.64 -12.85
N VAL A 36 -10.88 19.32 -11.79
CA VAL A 36 -12.19 19.93 -11.55
C VAL A 36 -12.08 21.44 -11.36
N GLU A 37 -11.00 21.89 -10.72
CA GLU A 37 -10.76 23.30 -10.46
C GLU A 37 -10.18 24.04 -11.66
N GLY A 38 -9.86 23.35 -12.75
CA GLY A 38 -9.32 23.96 -13.94
C GLY A 38 -7.82 24.21 -13.91
N HIS A 39 -7.07 23.39 -13.18
CA HIS A 39 -5.62 23.48 -13.07
C HIS A 39 -4.93 22.26 -13.69
N PRO A 40 -4.93 22.12 -15.03
CA PRO A 40 -4.41 20.90 -15.66
C PRO A 40 -2.90 20.69 -15.45
N GLU A 41 -2.13 21.75 -15.30
CA GLU A 41 -0.69 21.63 -15.07
C GLU A 41 -0.41 21.09 -13.65
N VAL A 42 -1.19 21.50 -12.67
CA VAL A 42 -1.10 20.98 -11.30
C VAL A 42 -1.52 19.51 -11.28
N ALA A 43 -2.60 19.16 -11.98
CA ALA A 43 -3.05 17.77 -12.10
C ALA A 43 -1.96 16.90 -12.72
N ALA A 44 -1.31 17.35 -13.77
CA ALA A 44 -0.23 16.61 -14.43
C ALA A 44 0.95 16.39 -13.49
N LEU A 45 1.30 17.40 -12.69
CA LEU A 45 2.38 17.29 -11.70
C LEU A 45 2.05 16.23 -10.65
N PHE A 46 0.82 16.25 -10.11
CA PHE A 46 0.41 15.24 -9.13
C PHE A 46 0.43 13.82 -9.71
N ARG A 47 -0.04 13.64 -10.95
CA ARG A 47 -0.02 12.32 -11.58
C ARG A 47 1.39 11.81 -11.81
N SER A 48 2.29 12.68 -12.25
CA SER A 48 3.70 12.32 -12.43
C SER A 48 4.35 11.93 -11.11
N THR A 49 4.08 12.69 -10.05
CA THR A 49 4.60 12.39 -8.72
C THR A 49 4.03 11.07 -8.19
N ALA A 50 2.73 10.83 -8.40
CA ALA A 50 2.09 9.57 -7.99
C ALA A 50 2.74 8.37 -8.69
N GLU A 51 3.09 8.50 -9.95
CA GLU A 51 3.78 7.44 -10.69
C GLU A 51 5.14 7.13 -10.07
N GLY A 52 5.87 8.16 -9.63
CA GLY A 52 7.12 7.98 -8.90
C GLY A 52 6.92 7.21 -7.59
N GLU A 53 5.83 7.52 -6.86
CA GLU A 53 5.51 6.80 -5.61
C GLU A 53 5.20 5.33 -5.86
N THR A 54 4.62 4.99 -7.02
CA THR A 54 4.40 3.59 -7.40
C THR A 54 5.73 2.85 -7.50
N GLY A 55 6.73 3.45 -8.14
CA GLY A 55 8.06 2.86 -8.25
C GLY A 55 8.72 2.66 -6.89
N HIS A 56 8.60 3.65 -5.99
CA HIS A 56 9.13 3.54 -4.63
C HIS A 56 8.45 2.42 -3.85
N ALA A 57 7.12 2.33 -3.93
CA ALA A 57 6.36 1.30 -3.22
C ALA A 57 6.73 -0.10 -3.73
N HIS A 58 6.83 -0.28 -5.04
CA HIS A 58 7.24 -1.57 -5.61
C HIS A 58 8.66 -1.93 -5.20
N GLY A 59 9.58 -0.97 -5.13
CA GLY A 59 10.93 -1.21 -4.66
C GLY A 59 10.95 -1.73 -3.22
N HIS A 60 10.14 -1.15 -2.34
CA HIS A 60 10.02 -1.64 -0.97
C HIS A 60 9.45 -3.06 -0.92
N LEU A 61 8.46 -3.37 -1.77
CA LEU A 61 7.89 -4.71 -1.87
C LEU A 61 8.90 -5.74 -2.36
N ASP A 62 9.78 -5.36 -3.27
CA ASP A 62 10.83 -6.27 -3.75
C ASP A 62 11.71 -6.76 -2.59
N TYR A 63 12.04 -5.87 -1.66
CA TYR A 63 12.79 -6.27 -0.45
C TYR A 63 11.92 -7.04 0.52
N LEU A 64 10.66 -6.63 0.69
CA LEU A 64 9.73 -7.31 1.61
C LEU A 64 9.34 -8.71 1.13
N ALA A 65 9.46 -9.00 -0.16
CA ALA A 65 9.13 -10.33 -0.69
C ALA A 65 9.92 -11.44 0.01
N GLU A 66 11.11 -11.13 0.51
CA GLU A 66 11.94 -12.08 1.26
C GLU A 66 11.24 -12.56 2.55
N VAL A 67 10.43 -11.72 3.16
CA VAL A 67 9.81 -12.01 4.46
C VAL A 67 8.29 -12.11 4.40
N GLY A 68 7.67 -11.72 3.30
CA GLY A 68 6.23 -11.86 3.10
C GLY A 68 5.49 -10.56 2.87
N ASP A 69 4.22 -10.72 2.58
CA ASP A 69 3.29 -9.62 2.33
C ASP A 69 3.16 -8.74 3.59
N PRO A 70 3.39 -7.43 3.48
CA PRO A 70 3.31 -6.56 4.66
C PRO A 70 1.96 -6.53 5.35
N ALA A 71 0.87 -6.86 4.64
CA ALA A 71 -0.47 -6.85 5.22
C ALA A 71 -0.86 -8.15 5.91
N THR A 72 -0.38 -9.28 5.41
CA THR A 72 -0.83 -10.61 5.88
C THR A 72 0.29 -11.49 6.40
N ASP A 73 1.53 -11.12 6.17
CA ASP A 73 2.75 -11.91 6.46
C ASP A 73 2.84 -13.21 5.64
N LEU A 74 1.93 -13.43 4.70
CA LEU A 74 1.95 -14.60 3.83
C LEU A 74 3.04 -14.45 2.75
N PRO A 75 3.56 -15.58 2.23
CA PRO A 75 4.54 -15.52 1.15
C PRO A 75 3.99 -14.80 -0.07
N ILE A 76 4.85 -14.03 -0.76
CA ILE A 76 4.53 -13.39 -2.03
C ILE A 76 5.65 -13.61 -3.03
N GLY A 77 5.34 -13.36 -4.30
CA GLY A 77 6.26 -13.54 -5.42
C GLY A 77 5.56 -14.28 -6.55
N PRO A 78 5.44 -15.62 -6.46
CA PRO A 78 4.67 -16.38 -7.48
C PRO A 78 3.19 -15.97 -7.44
N SER A 79 2.54 -16.00 -8.60
CA SER A 79 1.14 -15.56 -8.72
C SER A 79 0.19 -16.31 -7.78
N GLU A 80 0.40 -17.62 -7.61
CA GLU A 80 -0.45 -18.40 -6.69
C GLU A 80 -0.33 -17.88 -5.25
N SER A 81 0.89 -17.59 -4.80
CA SER A 81 1.13 -17.01 -3.47
C SER A 81 0.49 -15.63 -3.35
N ASN A 82 0.65 -14.81 -4.39
CA ASN A 82 0.08 -13.46 -4.41
C ASN A 82 -1.44 -13.49 -4.31
N LEU A 83 -2.08 -14.44 -5.00
CA LEU A 83 -3.54 -14.60 -4.91
C LEU A 83 -3.98 -14.99 -3.50
N LYS A 84 -3.26 -15.88 -2.86
CA LYS A 84 -3.57 -16.28 -1.48
C LYS A 84 -3.44 -15.10 -0.51
N ALA A 85 -2.38 -14.30 -0.67
CA ALA A 85 -2.17 -13.12 0.17
C ALA A 85 -3.28 -12.10 -0.05
N ALA A 86 -3.67 -11.87 -1.30
CA ALA A 86 -4.74 -10.92 -1.62
C ALA A 86 -6.08 -11.37 -1.03
N VAL A 87 -6.43 -12.65 -1.17
CA VAL A 87 -7.67 -13.20 -0.59
C VAL A 87 -7.67 -13.04 0.92
N ALA A 88 -6.55 -13.33 1.58
CA ALA A 88 -6.45 -13.20 3.04
C ALA A 88 -6.64 -11.74 3.47
N GLY A 89 -6.03 -10.79 2.77
CA GLY A 89 -6.16 -9.36 3.06
C GLY A 89 -7.60 -8.88 2.90
N GLU A 90 -8.22 -9.20 1.77
CA GLU A 90 -9.60 -8.82 1.50
C GLU A 90 -10.57 -9.45 2.50
N THR A 91 -10.35 -10.72 2.85
CA THR A 91 -11.17 -11.41 3.83
C THR A 91 -11.10 -10.72 5.19
N HIS A 92 -9.91 -10.36 5.64
CA HIS A 92 -9.73 -9.65 6.91
C HIS A 92 -10.46 -8.31 6.90
N GLU A 93 -10.34 -7.54 5.81
CA GLU A 93 -11.01 -6.25 5.69
C GLU A 93 -12.53 -6.40 5.74
N TYR A 94 -13.07 -7.42 5.05
CA TYR A 94 -14.50 -7.64 4.93
C TYR A 94 -15.13 -8.22 6.20
N THR A 95 -14.44 -9.13 6.89
CA THR A 95 -15.00 -9.82 8.05
C THR A 95 -14.68 -9.17 9.38
N ASP A 96 -13.52 -8.51 9.50
CA ASP A 96 -13.04 -8.01 10.79
C ASP A 96 -12.82 -6.50 10.80
N MET A 97 -12.00 -5.99 9.89
CA MET A 97 -11.57 -4.59 9.95
C MET A 97 -12.71 -3.61 9.77
N TYR A 98 -13.42 -3.68 8.64
CA TYR A 98 -14.51 -2.75 8.37
C TYR A 98 -15.72 -2.96 9.25
N PRO A 99 -16.16 -4.19 9.54
CA PRO A 99 -17.23 -4.38 10.53
C PRO A 99 -16.90 -3.81 11.90
N GLY A 100 -15.65 -3.97 12.35
CA GLY A 100 -15.20 -3.37 13.63
C GLY A 100 -15.21 -1.86 13.60
N MET A 101 -14.71 -1.27 12.51
CA MET A 101 -14.70 0.18 12.33
C MET A 101 -16.13 0.73 12.24
N ALA A 102 -17.02 0.04 11.53
CA ALA A 102 -18.41 0.45 11.43
C ALA A 102 -19.09 0.45 12.80
N LYS A 103 -18.81 -0.57 13.62
CA LYS A 103 -19.33 -0.62 14.99
C LYS A 103 -18.84 0.57 15.81
N THR A 104 -17.57 0.88 15.74
CA THR A 104 -16.98 2.04 16.43
C THR A 104 -17.65 3.33 15.98
N ALA A 105 -17.89 3.48 14.69
CA ALA A 105 -18.52 4.70 14.15
C ALA A 105 -19.98 4.87 14.63
N ARG A 106 -20.69 3.76 14.85
CA ARG A 106 -22.07 3.82 15.37
C ARG A 106 -22.14 4.07 16.86
N ASP A 107 -21.15 3.60 17.60
CA ASP A 107 -21.09 3.79 19.06
C ASP A 107 -20.57 5.17 19.40
#